data_78cf7d92e8a7da78862165ad98604ba2
#
_entry.id   78cf7d92e8a7da78862165ad98604ba2
#
_cell.length_a   1.000
_cell.length_b   1.000
_cell.length_c   1.000
_cell.angle_alpha   90.00
_cell.angle_beta   90.00
_cell.angle_gamma   90.00
#
_symmetry.space_group_name_H-M   'P 1'
#
loop_
_entity.id
_entity.type
_entity.pdbx_description
1 polymer ?
#
loop_
_entity_poly.entity_id
_entity_poly.type
_entity_poly.pdbx_seq_one_letter_code
_entity_poly.pdbx_strand_id
1 'polypeptide(L)'
;FSRQDAYTILFDKAEEMEMEKDTSLHSVQVEWIYLKEKRVKRYYFERKKDAWFLEAINWEKLAHGEGNEEDFLTFYEHFASDSIFQRERLHHPLLFVTADPEDEFQILETTLDIGQWFAFRPPMMKEKLTNVRYGQTETLTSDTKVVELKGFGNGFSNVMYFERRHGIWKLMKFEDLSD
;
A
#
# COMPACT_ATOMS: atom_id res chain seq x y z
N PHE A 1 17.47 2.61 -10.11
CA PHE A 1 15.97 2.60 -10.19
C PHE A 1 15.48 3.99 -9.87
N SER A 2 14.83 4.62 -10.82
CA SER A 2 14.14 5.88 -10.62
C SER A 2 12.96 5.63 -9.66
N ARG A 3 12.83 6.43 -8.60
CA ARG A 3 11.75 6.35 -7.60
C ARG A 3 10.34 6.57 -8.19
N GLN A 4 10.23 6.74 -9.48
CA GLN A 4 8.97 7.03 -10.17
C GLN A 4 8.35 5.81 -10.84
N ASP A 5 8.98 4.64 -10.75
CA ASP A 5 8.57 3.46 -11.50
C ASP A 5 7.62 2.54 -10.72
N ALA A 6 7.06 3.00 -9.63
CA ALA A 6 6.09 2.25 -8.84
C ALA A 6 4.97 3.13 -8.30
N TYR A 7 3.81 2.53 -8.11
CA TYR A 7 2.64 3.15 -7.48
C TYR A 7 2.09 2.24 -6.37
N THR A 8 1.26 2.80 -5.53
CA THR A 8 0.60 2.07 -4.45
C THR A 8 -0.87 1.87 -4.73
N ILE A 9 -1.45 0.85 -4.11
CA ILE A 9 -2.89 0.68 -3.98
C ILE A 9 -3.17 0.38 -2.51
N LEU A 10 -3.93 1.26 -1.88
CA LEU A 10 -4.33 1.12 -0.48
C LEU A 10 -5.68 0.43 -0.39
N PHE A 11 -5.77 -0.59 0.44
CA PHE A 11 -7.01 -1.32 0.72
C PHE A 11 -7.25 -1.39 2.22
N ASP A 12 -8.51 -1.52 2.62
CA ASP A 12 -8.85 -1.81 4.02
C ASP A 12 -8.68 -3.31 4.35
N LYS A 13 -8.84 -4.18 3.36
CA LYS A 13 -8.74 -5.63 3.52
C LYS A 13 -8.26 -6.32 2.24
N ALA A 14 -7.69 -7.51 2.40
CA ALA A 14 -7.05 -8.25 1.31
C ALA A 14 -8.00 -8.60 0.16
N GLU A 15 -9.27 -8.88 0.44
CA GLU A 15 -10.28 -9.24 -0.57
C GLU A 15 -10.52 -8.12 -1.58
N GLU A 16 -10.30 -6.87 -1.20
CA GLU A 16 -10.45 -5.72 -2.09
C GLU A 16 -9.39 -5.68 -3.21
N MET A 17 -8.28 -6.40 -3.07
CA MET A 17 -7.25 -6.48 -4.11
C MET A 17 -7.77 -7.05 -5.43
N GLU A 18 -8.84 -7.85 -5.40
CA GLU A 18 -9.48 -8.38 -6.61
C GLU A 18 -10.15 -7.30 -7.47
N MET A 19 -10.48 -6.14 -6.89
CA MET A 19 -11.13 -5.03 -7.61
C MET A 19 -10.29 -4.51 -8.77
N GLU A 20 -8.98 -4.58 -8.67
CA GLU A 20 -8.06 -4.17 -9.73
C GLU A 20 -8.26 -4.97 -11.03
N LYS A 21 -8.70 -6.21 -10.91
CA LYS A 21 -8.91 -7.12 -12.05
C LYS A 21 -10.23 -6.87 -12.79
N ASP A 22 -11.08 -6.00 -12.26
CA ASP A 22 -12.38 -5.70 -12.85
C ASP A 22 -12.23 -4.83 -14.11
N THR A 23 -12.35 -5.45 -15.27
CA THR A 23 -12.26 -4.78 -16.57
C THR A 23 -13.49 -3.96 -16.93
N SER A 24 -14.59 -4.06 -16.14
CA SER A 24 -15.82 -3.29 -16.34
C SER A 24 -15.79 -1.90 -15.71
N LEU A 25 -14.72 -1.54 -15.03
CA LEU A 25 -14.58 -0.24 -14.37
C LEU A 25 -14.68 0.91 -15.37
N HIS A 26 -15.54 1.88 -15.07
CA HIS A 26 -15.74 3.10 -15.84
C HIS A 26 -15.09 4.33 -15.22
N SER A 27 -14.69 4.25 -13.97
CA SER A 27 -14.03 5.35 -13.25
C SER A 27 -12.87 4.85 -12.42
N VAL A 28 -11.80 5.63 -12.39
CA VAL A 28 -10.61 5.38 -11.58
C VAL A 28 -10.12 6.72 -11.03
N GLN A 29 -9.62 6.72 -9.82
CA GLN A 29 -8.99 7.88 -9.22
C GLN A 29 -7.49 7.61 -9.05
N VAL A 30 -6.66 8.60 -9.40
CA VAL A 30 -5.25 8.60 -9.05
C VAL A 30 -5.04 9.68 -8.00
N GLU A 31 -4.44 9.31 -6.89
CA GLU A 31 -4.22 10.20 -5.77
C GLU A 31 -2.72 10.42 -5.55
N TRP A 32 -2.32 11.67 -5.45
CA TRP A 32 -1.02 12.04 -4.89
C TRP A 32 -1.23 12.42 -3.43
N ILE A 33 -0.84 11.52 -2.53
CA ILE A 33 -0.97 11.68 -1.10
C ILE A 33 0.35 12.23 -0.56
N TYR A 34 0.32 13.46 -0.08
CA TYR A 34 1.46 14.13 0.55
C TYR A 34 1.41 13.85 2.05
N LEU A 35 2.27 12.94 2.50
CA LEU A 35 2.20 12.36 3.84
C LEU A 35 2.48 13.38 4.94
N LYS A 36 3.48 14.26 4.74
CA LYS A 36 3.84 15.29 5.74
C LYS A 36 2.84 16.41 5.81
N GLU A 37 2.40 16.91 4.67
CA GLU A 37 1.47 18.04 4.56
C GLU A 37 0.03 17.62 4.88
N LYS A 38 -0.26 16.34 4.99
CA LYS A 38 -1.61 15.79 5.21
C LYS A 38 -2.62 16.31 4.18
N ARG A 39 -2.23 16.26 2.92
CA ARG A 39 -3.04 16.70 1.78
C ARG A 39 -3.04 15.64 0.70
N VAL A 40 -4.11 15.61 -0.08
CA VAL A 40 -4.23 14.74 -1.24
C VAL A 40 -4.68 15.53 -2.46
N LYS A 41 -4.05 15.27 -3.58
CA LYS A 41 -4.49 15.74 -4.90
C LYS A 41 -5.08 14.55 -5.65
N ARG A 42 -6.35 14.67 -6.05
CA ARG A 42 -7.08 13.61 -6.72
C ARG A 42 -7.32 13.96 -8.16
N TYR A 43 -7.00 13.03 -9.04
CA TYR A 43 -7.27 13.06 -10.46
C TYR A 43 -8.39 12.05 -10.72
N TYR A 44 -9.53 12.52 -11.25
CA TYR A 44 -10.69 11.70 -11.55
C TYR A 44 -10.71 11.36 -13.03
N PHE A 45 -10.67 10.08 -13.36
CA PHE A 45 -10.71 9.60 -14.73
C PHE A 45 -12.01 8.82 -14.97
N GLU A 46 -12.61 9.05 -16.12
CA GLU A 46 -13.73 8.26 -16.64
C GLU A 46 -13.38 7.62 -17.97
N ARG A 47 -13.91 6.41 -18.17
CA ARG A 47 -13.76 5.69 -19.42
C ARG A 47 -14.95 5.96 -20.32
N LYS A 48 -14.68 6.50 -21.52
CA LYS A 48 -15.66 6.80 -22.57
C LYS A 48 -15.14 6.27 -23.90
N LYS A 49 -15.92 5.44 -24.59
CA LYS A 49 -15.56 4.88 -25.91
C LYS A 49 -14.16 4.25 -25.90
N ASP A 50 -13.89 3.41 -24.89
CA ASP A 50 -12.62 2.69 -24.71
C ASP A 50 -11.38 3.56 -24.46
N ALA A 51 -11.56 4.83 -24.17
CA ALA A 51 -10.49 5.75 -23.77
C ALA A 51 -10.74 6.36 -22.39
N TRP A 52 -9.66 6.61 -21.67
CA TRP A 52 -9.71 7.27 -20.36
C TRP A 52 -9.56 8.78 -20.52
N PHE A 53 -10.45 9.52 -19.88
CA PHE A 53 -10.46 10.98 -19.88
C PHE A 53 -10.34 11.52 -18.47
N LEU A 54 -9.50 12.53 -18.30
CA LEU A 54 -9.42 13.29 -17.06
C LEU A 54 -10.62 14.22 -16.94
N GLU A 55 -11.47 13.99 -15.92
CA GLU A 55 -12.72 14.76 -15.71
C GLU A 55 -12.56 15.88 -14.68
N ALA A 56 -11.75 15.67 -13.64
CA ALA A 56 -11.57 16.65 -12.57
C ALA A 56 -10.26 16.48 -11.83
N ILE A 57 -9.80 17.54 -11.20
CA ILE A 57 -8.66 17.55 -10.29
C ILE A 57 -9.09 18.30 -9.03
N ASN A 58 -8.96 17.66 -7.87
CA ASN A 58 -9.31 18.24 -6.59
C ASN A 58 -8.19 18.14 -5.57
N TRP A 59 -8.07 19.16 -4.72
CA TRP A 59 -7.24 19.12 -3.54
C TRP A 59 -8.11 19.01 -2.29
N GLU A 60 -7.72 18.12 -1.37
CA GLU A 60 -8.39 17.94 -0.08
C GLU A 60 -7.36 17.81 1.03
N LYS A 61 -7.78 18.17 2.25
CA LYS A 61 -7.04 17.80 3.45
C LYS A 61 -7.39 16.36 3.81
N LEU A 62 -6.38 15.60 4.22
CA LEU A 62 -6.63 14.27 4.76
C LEU A 62 -7.36 14.37 6.09
N ALA A 63 -8.40 13.56 6.24
CA ALA A 63 -9.11 13.42 7.51
C ALA A 63 -8.19 12.77 8.54
N HIS A 64 -8.30 13.20 9.79
CA HIS A 64 -7.64 12.58 10.93
C HIS A 64 -8.62 11.68 11.67
N GLY A 65 -8.15 10.55 12.17
CA GLY A 65 -8.91 9.72 13.09
C GLY A 65 -9.18 10.48 14.41
N GLU A 66 -10.33 10.23 14.99
CA GLU A 66 -10.68 10.77 16.31
C GLU A 66 -10.21 9.80 17.42
N GLY A 67 -9.78 10.35 18.54
CA GLY A 67 -9.42 9.59 19.73
C GLY A 67 -7.96 9.20 19.83
N ASN A 68 -7.66 8.16 20.62
CA ASN A 68 -6.31 7.69 20.95
C ASN A 68 -5.78 6.65 19.95
N GLU A 69 -6.53 6.36 18.89
CA GLU A 69 -6.12 5.41 17.89
C GLU A 69 -5.18 6.04 16.86
N GLU A 70 -4.11 5.34 16.55
CA GLU A 70 -3.11 5.79 15.58
C GLU A 70 -3.70 5.80 14.17
N ASP A 71 -3.63 6.95 13.50
CA ASP A 71 -4.00 7.10 12.10
C ASP A 71 -3.00 6.38 11.21
N PHE A 72 -3.51 5.60 10.22
CA PHE A 72 -2.65 4.76 9.38
C PHE A 72 -1.64 5.57 8.55
N LEU A 73 -2.04 6.66 7.92
CA LEU A 73 -1.12 7.43 7.08
C LEU A 73 -0.04 8.15 7.90
N THR A 74 -0.37 8.60 9.10
CA THR A 74 0.61 9.14 10.05
C THR A 74 1.60 8.05 10.50
N PHE A 75 1.08 6.88 10.84
CA PHE A 75 1.92 5.71 11.14
C PHE A 75 2.82 5.35 9.94
N TYR A 76 2.24 5.25 8.74
CA TYR A 76 2.97 4.83 7.55
C TYR A 76 4.11 5.78 7.19
N GLU A 77 3.90 7.09 7.31
CA GLU A 77 4.96 8.08 7.09
C GLU A 77 6.13 7.86 8.05
N HIS A 78 5.86 7.63 9.33
CA HIS A 78 6.89 7.35 10.32
C HIS A 78 7.55 5.99 10.07
N PHE A 79 6.77 4.96 9.78
CA PHE A 79 7.26 3.62 9.47
C PHE A 79 8.19 3.61 8.24
N ALA A 80 7.87 4.37 7.21
CA ALA A 80 8.69 4.47 6.00
C ALA A 80 9.98 5.27 6.20
N SER A 81 10.02 6.17 7.18
CA SER A 81 11.11 7.16 7.35
C SER A 81 12.11 6.80 8.43
N ASP A 82 11.70 6.05 9.45
CA ASP A 82 12.49 5.77 10.64
C ASP A 82 12.69 4.26 10.84
N SER A 83 13.92 3.79 10.67
CA SER A 83 14.24 2.36 10.78
C SER A 83 14.14 1.82 12.20
N ILE A 84 14.31 2.65 13.23
CA ILE A 84 14.13 2.24 14.61
C ILE A 84 12.65 2.02 14.90
N PHE A 85 11.82 2.99 14.53
CA PHE A 85 10.37 2.86 14.62
C PHE A 85 9.85 1.67 13.80
N GLN A 86 10.37 1.48 12.59
CA GLN A 86 10.01 0.35 11.74
C GLN A 86 10.28 -0.99 12.42
N ARG A 87 11.45 -1.14 13.07
CA ARG A 87 11.79 -2.33 13.83
C ARG A 87 10.80 -2.63 14.96
N GLU A 88 10.37 -1.60 15.69
CA GLU A 88 9.40 -1.74 16.79
C GLU A 88 8.00 -2.11 16.33
N ARG A 89 7.68 -1.82 15.07
CA ARG A 89 6.36 -2.04 14.48
C ARG A 89 6.29 -3.24 13.54
N LEU A 90 7.25 -4.14 13.61
CA LEU A 90 7.17 -5.46 12.99
C LEU A 90 6.58 -6.46 13.99
N HIS A 91 5.60 -7.23 13.53
CA HIS A 91 5.13 -8.38 14.30
C HIS A 91 6.18 -9.50 14.24
N HIS A 92 6.40 -10.16 15.35
CA HIS A 92 7.28 -11.33 15.46
C HIS A 92 6.48 -12.59 15.78
N PRO A 93 6.51 -13.62 14.91
CA PRO A 93 7.23 -13.69 13.64
C PRO A 93 6.56 -12.84 12.55
N LEU A 94 7.36 -12.25 11.65
CA LEU A 94 6.85 -11.61 10.45
C LEU A 94 6.64 -12.68 9.38
N LEU A 95 5.40 -12.87 8.95
CA LEU A 95 5.06 -13.79 7.88
C LEU A 95 5.58 -13.26 6.55
N PHE A 96 6.14 -14.15 5.74
CA PHE A 96 6.70 -13.83 4.42
C PHE A 96 6.22 -14.81 3.37
N VAL A 97 5.76 -14.27 2.25
CA VAL A 97 5.32 -15.04 1.09
C VAL A 97 6.11 -14.60 -0.13
N THR A 98 6.68 -15.57 -0.85
CA THR A 98 7.42 -15.31 -2.09
C THR A 98 7.18 -16.45 -3.08
N ALA A 99 7.56 -16.25 -4.34
CA ALA A 99 7.58 -17.32 -5.29
C ALA A 99 8.65 -18.36 -4.91
N ASP A 100 8.35 -19.66 -5.13
CA ASP A 100 9.32 -20.71 -4.88
C ASP A 100 10.42 -20.64 -5.95
N PRO A 101 11.70 -20.49 -5.56
CA PRO A 101 12.80 -20.42 -6.53
C PRO A 101 13.02 -21.72 -7.32
N GLU A 102 12.50 -22.85 -6.83
CA GLU A 102 12.63 -24.15 -7.47
C GLU A 102 11.40 -24.51 -8.33
N ASP A 103 10.26 -23.86 -8.10
CA ASP A 103 9.02 -24.08 -8.85
C ASP A 103 8.24 -22.76 -9.00
N GLU A 104 8.35 -22.13 -10.16
CA GLU A 104 7.73 -20.85 -10.47
C GLU A 104 6.19 -20.81 -10.35
N PHE A 105 5.56 -21.99 -10.29
CA PHE A 105 4.10 -22.08 -10.10
C PHE A 105 3.69 -22.26 -8.63
N GLN A 106 4.64 -22.31 -7.71
CA GLN A 106 4.36 -22.47 -6.29
C GLN A 106 4.76 -21.23 -5.48
N ILE A 107 4.07 -21.10 -4.37
CA ILE A 107 4.31 -20.02 -3.39
C ILE A 107 4.99 -20.65 -2.17
N LEU A 108 6.05 -20.01 -1.73
CA LEU A 108 6.74 -20.35 -0.49
C LEU A 108 6.28 -19.45 0.63
N GLU A 109 5.77 -20.03 1.71
CA GLU A 109 5.43 -19.32 2.94
C GLU A 109 6.46 -19.61 4.03
N THR A 110 6.98 -18.57 4.65
CA THR A 110 7.98 -18.66 5.72
C THR A 110 7.86 -17.47 6.66
N THR A 111 8.86 -17.26 7.49
CA THR A 111 8.97 -16.11 8.37
C THR A 111 10.28 -15.38 8.14
N LEU A 112 10.30 -14.08 8.41
CA LEU A 112 11.50 -13.26 8.39
C LEU A 112 11.86 -12.84 9.81
N ASP A 113 13.15 -12.86 10.13
CA ASP A 113 13.68 -12.14 11.26
C ASP A 113 13.90 -10.64 10.92
N ILE A 114 14.26 -9.84 11.89
CA ILE A 114 14.47 -8.40 11.71
C ILE A 114 15.54 -8.10 10.66
N GLY A 115 16.65 -8.83 10.68
CA GLY A 115 17.74 -8.64 9.72
C GLY A 115 17.32 -8.95 8.30
N GLN A 116 16.56 -10.03 8.12
CA GLN A 116 16.02 -10.42 6.82
C GLN A 116 15.01 -9.39 6.31
N TRP A 117 14.15 -8.85 7.18
CA TRP A 117 13.25 -7.77 6.79
C TRP A 117 14.01 -6.58 6.21
N PHE A 118 15.04 -6.09 6.90
CA PHE A 118 15.84 -4.96 6.42
C PHE A 118 16.59 -5.25 5.11
N ALA A 119 16.90 -6.52 4.86
CA ALA A 119 17.54 -6.95 3.61
C ALA A 119 16.53 -7.02 2.43
N PHE A 120 15.28 -7.46 2.68
CA PHE A 120 14.28 -7.75 1.65
C PHE A 120 13.17 -6.70 1.53
N ARG A 121 13.06 -5.78 2.48
CA ARG A 121 11.97 -4.80 2.49
C ARG A 121 11.88 -4.02 1.17
N PRO A 122 10.66 -3.67 0.73
CA PRO A 122 10.49 -2.87 -0.47
C PRO A 122 10.98 -1.43 -0.26
N PRO A 123 11.33 -0.72 -1.33
CA PRO A 123 11.54 0.71 -1.25
C PRO A 123 10.22 1.39 -0.88
N MET A 124 10.19 2.12 0.24
CA MET A 124 9.01 2.84 0.69
C MET A 124 9.09 4.32 0.35
N MET A 125 7.99 4.85 -0.18
CA MET A 125 7.86 6.28 -0.44
C MET A 125 7.69 7.03 0.88
N LYS A 126 8.51 8.07 1.10
CA LYS A 126 8.55 8.81 2.37
C LYS A 126 7.77 10.11 2.34
N GLU A 127 7.57 10.68 1.18
CA GLU A 127 7.01 12.03 1.02
C GLU A 127 5.65 12.00 0.33
N LYS A 128 5.59 11.35 -0.81
CA LYS A 128 4.40 11.29 -1.65
C LYS A 128 4.11 9.84 -2.04
N LEU A 129 2.88 9.41 -1.80
CA LEU A 129 2.36 8.16 -2.36
C LEU A 129 1.57 8.48 -3.63
N THR A 130 1.83 7.73 -4.69
CA THR A 130 0.94 7.71 -5.85
C THR A 130 0.01 6.52 -5.67
N ASN A 131 -1.24 6.79 -5.28
CA ASN A 131 -2.24 5.78 -5.00
C ASN A 131 -3.26 5.69 -6.14
N VAL A 132 -3.66 4.47 -6.47
CA VAL A 132 -4.74 4.24 -7.45
C VAL A 132 -5.96 3.69 -6.71
N ARG A 133 -7.12 4.28 -6.97
CA ARG A 133 -8.39 3.85 -6.40
C ARG A 133 -9.32 3.33 -7.48
N TYR A 134 -9.71 2.08 -7.33
CA TYR A 134 -10.66 1.37 -8.21
C TYR A 134 -12.08 1.29 -7.61
N GLY A 135 -12.37 2.11 -6.60
CA GLY A 135 -13.63 2.07 -5.88
C GLY A 135 -13.58 1.32 -4.54
N GLN A 136 -12.41 0.86 -4.12
CA GLN A 136 -12.24 0.25 -2.80
C GLN A 136 -12.61 1.23 -1.68
N THR A 137 -13.15 0.69 -0.60
CA THR A 137 -13.50 1.44 0.60
C THR A 137 -12.23 1.78 1.38
N GLU A 138 -12.14 3.00 1.88
CA GLU A 138 -11.12 3.40 2.83
C GLU A 138 -11.79 4.07 4.03
N THR A 139 -11.64 3.47 5.20
CA THR A 139 -12.23 3.98 6.42
C THR A 139 -11.17 4.22 7.50
N LEU A 140 -11.32 5.30 8.25
CA LEU A 140 -10.41 5.64 9.35
C LEU A 140 -10.52 4.69 10.53
N THR A 141 -11.67 4.00 10.64
CA THR A 141 -11.95 3.05 11.74
C THR A 141 -11.54 1.63 11.43
N SER A 142 -11.06 1.33 10.22
CA SER A 142 -10.57 0.00 9.87
C SER A 142 -9.31 -0.33 10.66
N ASP A 143 -9.28 -1.51 11.26
CA ASP A 143 -8.12 -2.04 12.00
C ASP A 143 -7.18 -2.88 11.14
N THR A 144 -7.43 -2.94 9.85
CA THR A 144 -6.58 -3.60 8.86
C THR A 144 -6.33 -2.68 7.67
N LYS A 145 -5.11 -2.70 7.16
CA LYS A 145 -4.73 -2.03 5.91
C LYS A 145 -3.80 -2.94 5.11
N VAL A 146 -4.01 -2.93 3.81
CA VAL A 146 -3.16 -3.62 2.84
C VAL A 146 -2.57 -2.59 1.90
N VAL A 147 -1.25 -2.58 1.78
CA VAL A 147 -0.52 -1.69 0.87
C VAL A 147 0.11 -2.54 -0.21
N GLU A 148 -0.41 -2.44 -1.41
CA GLU A 148 0.17 -3.06 -2.58
C GLU A 148 1.07 -2.07 -3.30
N LEU A 149 2.29 -2.50 -3.63
CA LEU A 149 3.28 -1.74 -4.39
C LEU A 149 3.47 -2.41 -5.74
N LYS A 150 3.19 -1.69 -6.81
CA LYS A 150 3.32 -2.19 -8.18
C LYS A 150 4.24 -1.34 -9.02
N GLY A 151 5.05 -2.00 -9.82
CA GLY A 151 5.86 -1.36 -10.83
C GLY A 151 5.10 -1.08 -12.13
N PHE A 152 5.56 -0.10 -12.88
CA PHE A 152 5.03 0.20 -14.21
C PHE A 152 5.64 -0.75 -15.26
N GLY A 153 5.02 -1.93 -15.43
CA GLY A 153 5.41 -2.87 -16.46
C GLY A 153 6.80 -3.53 -16.28
N ASN A 154 7.29 -3.58 -15.05
CA ASN A 154 8.62 -4.13 -14.72
C ASN A 154 8.56 -5.37 -13.81
N GLY A 155 7.39 -6.00 -13.66
CA GLY A 155 7.20 -7.19 -12.84
C GLY A 155 7.28 -6.98 -11.33
N PHE A 156 7.55 -5.77 -10.84
CA PHE A 156 7.64 -5.50 -9.41
C PHE A 156 6.27 -5.59 -8.75
N SER A 157 6.15 -6.43 -7.73
CA SER A 157 4.91 -6.63 -6.97
C SER A 157 5.22 -7.00 -5.53
N ASN A 158 4.90 -6.10 -4.61
CA ASN A 158 5.04 -6.31 -3.18
C ASN A 158 3.74 -5.97 -2.47
N VAL A 159 3.41 -6.69 -1.41
CA VAL A 159 2.23 -6.42 -0.58
C VAL A 159 2.61 -6.43 0.89
N MET A 160 2.20 -5.41 1.61
CA MET A 160 2.36 -5.30 3.07
C MET A 160 0.99 -5.34 3.74
N TYR A 161 0.84 -6.20 4.74
CA TYR A 161 -0.39 -6.36 5.52
C TYR A 161 -0.20 -5.82 6.92
N PHE A 162 -0.94 -4.76 7.24
CA PHE A 162 -0.88 -4.09 8.53
C PHE A 162 -2.13 -4.36 9.35
N GLU A 163 -1.97 -4.40 10.66
CA GLU A 163 -3.05 -4.57 11.62
C GLU A 163 -2.89 -3.59 12.77
N ARG A 164 -4.01 -2.96 13.18
CA ARG A 164 -4.04 -2.11 14.36
C ARG A 164 -4.63 -2.90 15.52
N ARG A 165 -3.82 -3.10 16.54
CA ARG A 165 -4.21 -3.75 17.80
C ARG A 165 -3.88 -2.84 18.97
N HIS A 166 -4.81 -2.68 19.90
CA HIS A 166 -4.64 -1.78 21.05
C HIS A 166 -4.25 -0.35 20.64
N GLY A 167 -4.83 0.13 19.54
CA GLY A 167 -4.63 1.48 19.03
C GLY A 167 -3.35 1.72 18.23
N ILE A 168 -2.49 0.70 18.02
CA ILE A 168 -1.23 0.84 17.29
C ILE A 168 -1.13 -0.11 16.10
N TRP A 169 -0.53 0.38 15.03
CA TRP A 169 -0.28 -0.38 13.80
C TRP A 169 1.01 -1.19 13.86
N LYS A 170 0.97 -2.41 13.33
CA LYS A 170 2.14 -3.23 13.08
C LYS A 170 2.05 -3.89 11.71
N LEU A 171 3.23 -4.13 11.10
CA LEU A 171 3.32 -4.99 9.92
C LEU A 171 3.26 -6.45 10.35
N MET A 172 2.28 -7.19 9.80
CA MET A 172 2.00 -8.58 10.16
C MET A 172 2.54 -9.57 9.14
N LYS A 173 2.52 -9.19 7.86
CA LYS A 173 2.87 -10.05 6.74
C LYS A 173 3.42 -9.23 5.58
N PHE A 174 4.39 -9.79 4.88
CA PHE A 174 4.97 -9.22 3.68
C PHE A 174 4.97 -10.26 2.55
N GLU A 175 4.58 -9.84 1.35
CA GLU A 175 4.65 -10.66 0.15
C GLU A 175 5.56 -9.99 -0.88
N ASP A 176 6.46 -10.77 -1.46
CA ASP A 176 7.24 -10.38 -2.63
C ASP A 176 7.02 -11.40 -3.73
N LEU A 177 6.16 -11.06 -4.67
CA LEU A 177 5.80 -11.86 -5.83
C LEU A 177 6.31 -11.20 -7.13
N SER A 178 7.39 -10.45 -7.03
CA SER A 178 8.03 -9.83 -8.19
C SER A 178 8.62 -10.87 -9.13
N ASP A 179 8.47 -10.64 -10.45
CA ASP A 179 9.04 -11.45 -11.53
C ASP A 179 10.49 -11.06 -11.82
#